data_b55b85730e41cca79c8ab3dd851d8a36
#
_entry.id   b55b85730e41cca79c8ab3dd851d8a36
#
_cell.length_a   1.000
_cell.length_b   1.000
_cell.length_c   1.000
_cell.angle_alpha   90.00
_cell.angle_beta   90.00
_cell.angle_gamma   90.00
#
_symmetry.space_group_name_H-M   'P 1'
#
loop_
_entity.id
_entity.type
_entity.pdbx_description
1 polymer ?
#
loop_
_entity_poly.entity_id
_entity_poly.type
_entity_poly.pdbx_seq_one_letter_code
_entity_poly.pdbx_strand_id
1 'polypeptide(L)'
;VIDGLEREWLEPDGDGGFASGTAAGYRTRRYHALLLTNAGERFVLVNGFEAWIDVASSTFPLSTQRYAPRVVHPRGIDHLLAFTADPWPCWTFSLPDGTAVAHELVVTTQGTVCAWRRIAGAGPASLHVRPLLSGRSYHALMRENGAFDFTATMQDGNASWQPYRGVPAISILSTGTYEHAPDWYRNFLYTEEEARGLDCIEDLASPGVFTFDLAQRDAAMVLRADRDVAGDARSLAAEAFGRERKRRSRLPTGERAADAFIVQAGARRTIIAGYPWFTDWGRDTFIAMRGLLLARGRADLASLILEDWANHVSRGMLPNRFPDGGGALEYNAVDASLWFVIAAHETMAVAGSSARLAQAVDAILDGYASGTRYGIRMDDDGLLACGEPGVQLTWMDARVNGRVITPRIGKPVEVQALWINALRLAGRAADADRATSAFRARFVNGASGSLYDVVDADHVDGRVDASVRPNQLFAIGGLPSSLLEGDQACAVVRAVESDLLTPAGLRSLAPSDPAYCPRYDGGLAQRDGADHQGTVW
;
A
#
# COMPACT_ATOMS: atom_id res chain seq x y z
N VAL A 1 3.98 30.54 7.98
CA VAL A 1 4.09 29.15 8.45
C VAL A 1 3.25 28.32 7.50
N ILE A 2 3.85 27.37 6.78
CA ILE A 2 3.12 26.45 5.93
C ILE A 2 2.39 25.49 6.87
N ASP A 3 1.05 25.47 6.78
CA ASP A 3 0.24 24.52 7.50
C ASP A 3 0.42 23.13 6.88
N GLY A 4 0.58 22.08 7.68
CA GLY A 4 0.73 20.72 7.18
C GLY A 4 2.13 20.33 6.68
N LEU A 5 3.20 20.80 7.32
CA LEU A 5 4.59 20.45 6.96
C LEU A 5 4.88 18.94 6.94
N GLU A 6 4.19 18.16 7.77
CA GLU A 6 4.29 16.69 7.78
C GLU A 6 3.29 16.01 6.84
N ARG A 7 2.53 16.78 6.04
CA ARG A 7 1.66 16.23 4.99
C ARG A 7 2.48 15.38 4.03
N GLU A 8 2.09 14.13 3.93
CA GLU A 8 2.76 13.16 3.05
C GLU A 8 2.29 13.29 1.60
N TRP A 9 3.18 12.97 0.70
CA TRP A 9 2.91 12.80 -0.72
C TRP A 9 3.49 11.47 -1.21
N LEU A 10 2.89 10.91 -2.27
CA LEU A 10 3.35 9.69 -2.90
C LEU A 10 3.09 9.74 -4.42
N GLU A 11 4.09 9.35 -5.19
CA GLU A 11 4.06 9.24 -6.64
C GLU A 11 4.45 7.80 -7.04
N PRO A 12 3.53 6.97 -7.56
CA PRO A 12 3.82 5.61 -7.98
C PRO A 12 4.50 5.58 -9.36
N ASP A 13 5.33 4.56 -9.60
CA ASP A 13 6.00 4.32 -10.87
C ASP A 13 5.15 3.52 -11.88
N GLY A 14 4.09 2.83 -11.42
CA GLY A 14 3.25 1.95 -12.21
C GLY A 14 3.73 0.48 -12.22
N ASP A 15 4.89 0.18 -11.64
CA ASP A 15 5.46 -1.17 -11.53
C ASP A 15 5.49 -1.67 -10.07
N GLY A 16 4.87 -0.91 -9.16
CA GLY A 16 4.80 -1.22 -7.73
C GLY A 16 5.89 -0.57 -6.88
N GLY A 17 6.80 0.18 -7.48
CA GLY A 17 7.68 1.12 -6.82
C GLY A 17 7.04 2.51 -6.71
N PHE A 18 7.69 3.43 -6.01
CA PHE A 18 7.18 4.78 -5.81
C PHE A 18 8.26 5.73 -5.30
N ALA A 19 7.99 7.03 -5.39
CA ALA A 19 8.64 8.04 -4.56
C ALA A 19 7.64 8.59 -3.54
N SER A 20 8.11 8.92 -2.35
CA SER A 20 7.28 9.51 -1.29
C SER A 20 8.10 10.30 -0.28
N GLY A 21 7.43 11.21 0.42
CA GLY A 21 8.04 12.05 1.42
C GLY A 21 7.04 12.97 2.09
N THR A 22 7.53 14.00 2.77
CA THR A 22 6.71 15.04 3.38
C THR A 22 6.85 16.37 2.65
N ALA A 23 5.89 17.27 2.83
CA ALA A 23 5.94 18.63 2.30
C ALA A 23 7.18 19.40 2.81
N ALA A 24 7.63 19.15 4.02
CA ALA A 24 8.84 19.75 4.59
C ALA A 24 10.15 19.18 4.04
N GLY A 25 10.11 18.07 3.29
CA GLY A 25 11.27 17.42 2.72
C GLY A 25 12.00 16.44 3.65
N TYR A 26 11.78 16.45 4.96
CA TYR A 26 12.34 15.43 5.85
C TYR A 26 11.52 14.14 5.82
N ARG A 27 12.19 13.02 6.10
CA ARG A 27 11.55 11.70 6.13
C ARG A 27 11.03 11.39 7.52
N THR A 28 9.80 10.91 7.60
CA THR A 28 9.16 10.47 8.85
C THR A 28 8.96 8.95 8.89
N ARG A 29 9.05 8.29 7.73
CA ARG A 29 8.88 6.84 7.57
C ARG A 29 10.09 6.20 6.89
N ARG A 30 10.36 4.94 7.18
CA ARG A 30 11.36 4.11 6.47
C ARG A 30 11.05 3.96 4.98
N TYR A 31 9.80 4.18 4.59
CA TYR A 31 9.29 4.07 3.22
C TYR A 31 9.46 5.35 2.39
N HIS A 32 9.80 6.48 3.03
CA HIS A 32 10.06 7.72 2.30
C HIS A 32 11.36 7.62 1.53
N ALA A 33 11.26 7.76 0.22
CA ALA A 33 12.35 7.64 -0.72
C ALA A 33 12.06 8.43 -2.00
N LEU A 34 13.10 8.82 -2.72
CA LEU A 34 13.01 9.35 -4.09
C LEU A 34 13.07 8.25 -5.14
N LEU A 35 13.69 7.11 -4.81
CA LEU A 35 13.70 5.92 -5.66
C LEU A 35 13.51 4.69 -4.78
N LEU A 36 12.30 4.14 -4.80
CA LEU A 36 11.94 2.84 -4.27
C LEU A 36 11.42 2.00 -5.43
N THR A 37 12.12 0.93 -5.77
CA THR A 37 11.83 0.10 -6.95
C THR A 37 11.28 -1.26 -6.54
N ASN A 38 10.54 -1.89 -7.45
CA ASN A 38 10.11 -3.28 -7.36
C ASN A 38 10.89 -4.13 -8.38
N ALA A 39 11.83 -4.92 -7.88
CA ALA A 39 12.63 -5.86 -8.68
C ALA A 39 12.35 -7.32 -8.25
N GLY A 40 11.08 -7.65 -8.03
CA GLY A 40 10.64 -8.91 -7.41
C GLY A 40 10.60 -8.81 -5.87
N GLU A 41 11.41 -7.95 -5.28
CA GLU A 41 11.35 -7.43 -3.93
C GLU A 41 11.48 -5.91 -4.00
N ARG A 42 10.91 -5.19 -3.03
CA ARG A 42 11.00 -3.74 -2.98
C ARG A 42 12.27 -3.29 -2.26
N PHE A 43 13.06 -2.46 -2.96
CA PHE A 43 14.29 -1.87 -2.44
C PHE A 43 14.19 -0.34 -2.36
N VAL A 44 14.58 0.23 -1.24
CA VAL A 44 14.89 1.65 -1.13
C VAL A 44 16.33 1.86 -1.61
N LEU A 45 16.49 2.65 -2.67
CA LEU A 45 17.77 2.91 -3.31
C LEU A 45 18.27 4.34 -3.09
N VAL A 46 17.42 5.34 -3.35
CA VAL A 46 17.71 6.75 -3.08
C VAL A 46 16.72 7.26 -2.06
N ASN A 47 17.15 7.45 -0.83
CA ASN A 47 16.30 7.89 0.26
C ASN A 47 15.91 9.37 0.16
N GLY A 48 16.79 10.20 -0.39
CA GLY A 48 16.56 11.64 -0.49
C GLY A 48 17.81 12.39 -0.96
N PHE A 49 17.74 13.68 -0.85
CA PHE A 49 18.87 14.58 -1.13
C PHE A 49 19.16 15.47 0.10
N GLU A 50 20.43 15.83 0.26
CA GLU A 50 20.82 17.07 0.90
C GLU A 50 21.16 18.08 -0.20
N ALA A 51 20.38 19.15 -0.29
CA ALA A 51 20.53 20.17 -1.33
C ALA A 51 20.72 21.54 -0.71
N TRP A 52 21.62 22.33 -1.29
CA TRP A 52 21.87 23.72 -0.92
C TRP A 52 22.20 24.54 -2.17
N ILE A 53 22.11 25.85 -2.04
CA ILE A 53 22.42 26.77 -3.12
C ILE A 53 23.34 27.88 -2.63
N ASP A 54 24.39 28.16 -3.41
CA ASP A 54 25.28 29.29 -3.23
C ASP A 54 24.83 30.45 -4.12
N VAL A 55 24.49 31.57 -3.49
CA VAL A 55 24.11 32.81 -4.18
C VAL A 55 24.94 33.94 -3.62
N ALA A 56 25.66 34.63 -4.51
CA ALA A 56 26.69 35.64 -4.15
C ALA A 56 27.74 35.03 -3.18
N SER A 57 27.79 35.51 -1.93
CA SER A 57 28.72 35.01 -0.91
C SER A 57 28.03 34.18 0.20
N SER A 58 26.80 33.77 -0.02
CA SER A 58 25.98 33.08 1.02
C SER A 58 25.52 31.72 0.54
N THR A 59 25.48 30.76 1.46
CA THR A 59 24.97 29.40 1.25
C THR A 59 23.64 29.23 1.95
N PHE A 60 22.63 28.75 1.24
CA PHE A 60 21.29 28.52 1.77
C PHE A 60 20.87 27.06 1.59
N PRO A 61 20.43 26.36 2.65
CA PRO A 61 19.90 25.01 2.52
C PRO A 61 18.53 25.02 1.83
N LEU A 62 18.30 24.03 0.96
CA LEU A 62 17.01 23.76 0.33
C LEU A 62 16.39 22.46 0.85
N SER A 63 17.17 21.59 1.48
CA SER A 63 16.67 20.37 2.12
C SER A 63 16.58 20.51 3.63
N THR A 64 15.73 19.70 4.23
CA THR A 64 15.58 19.58 5.68
C THR A 64 15.76 18.13 6.08
N GLN A 65 16.57 17.87 7.11
CA GLN A 65 16.77 16.53 7.64
C GLN A 65 16.47 16.52 9.15
N ARG A 66 16.06 15.36 9.66
CA ARG A 66 15.81 15.14 11.07
C ARG A 66 16.70 14.00 11.57
N TYR A 67 17.41 14.26 12.65
CA TYR A 67 18.35 13.32 13.28
C TYR A 67 17.98 13.07 14.73
N ALA A 68 18.34 11.90 15.25
CA ALA A 68 18.22 11.60 16.66
C ALA A 68 19.15 12.51 17.50
N PRO A 69 18.72 12.96 18.73
CA PRO A 69 17.43 12.67 19.38
C PRO A 69 16.27 13.62 18.97
N ARG A 70 16.27 14.35 17.90
CA ARG A 70 15.28 15.29 17.32
C ARG A 70 15.91 16.59 16.86
N VAL A 71 17.15 16.51 16.39
CA VAL A 71 17.84 17.63 15.75
C VAL A 71 17.35 17.82 14.32
N VAL A 72 17.02 19.03 13.93
CA VAL A 72 16.65 19.39 12.55
C VAL A 72 17.79 20.19 11.95
N HIS A 73 18.51 19.59 11.00
CA HIS A 73 19.63 20.20 10.28
C HIS A 73 19.89 19.43 8.97
N PRO A 74 20.19 20.12 7.84
CA PRO A 74 20.00 21.56 7.63
C PRO A 74 18.52 21.95 7.70
N ARG A 75 18.22 23.24 7.63
CA ARG A 75 16.87 23.77 7.81
C ARG A 75 16.35 24.46 6.53
N GLY A 76 16.31 23.75 5.42
CA GLY A 76 15.72 24.27 4.17
C GLY A 76 14.25 24.71 4.32
N ILE A 77 13.56 24.16 5.31
CA ILE A 77 12.21 24.53 5.67
C ILE A 77 12.06 26.03 6.01
N ASP A 78 13.13 26.69 6.48
CA ASP A 78 13.11 28.12 6.82
C ASP A 78 13.02 28.98 5.53
N HIS A 79 13.34 28.42 4.38
CA HIS A 79 13.25 29.05 3.06
C HIS A 79 12.07 28.51 2.22
N LEU A 80 11.36 27.49 2.69
CA LEU A 80 10.23 26.91 1.97
C LEU A 80 9.03 27.86 1.98
N LEU A 81 8.69 28.40 0.81
CA LEU A 81 7.57 29.30 0.59
C LEU A 81 6.25 28.56 0.37
N ALA A 82 6.29 27.51 -0.47
CA ALA A 82 5.10 26.76 -0.84
C ALA A 82 5.42 25.29 -1.20
N PHE A 83 4.43 24.42 -1.02
CA PHE A 83 4.42 23.06 -1.50
C PHE A 83 3.07 22.74 -2.14
N THR A 84 3.06 22.07 -3.28
CA THR A 84 1.89 21.46 -3.91
C THR A 84 2.21 20.02 -4.33
N ALA A 85 1.22 19.12 -4.21
CA ALA A 85 1.33 17.76 -4.73
C ALA A 85 0.56 17.58 -6.07
N ASP A 86 -0.12 18.62 -6.55
CA ASP A 86 -0.86 18.59 -7.81
C ASP A 86 -0.36 19.70 -8.76
N PRO A 87 -0.02 19.40 -10.02
CA PRO A 87 -0.14 18.11 -10.71
C PRO A 87 0.91 17.06 -10.30
N TRP A 88 2.01 17.43 -9.68
CA TRP A 88 3.08 16.61 -9.09
C TRP A 88 3.75 17.35 -7.94
N PRO A 89 4.53 16.68 -7.10
CA PRO A 89 5.25 17.34 -6.00
C PRO A 89 6.13 18.48 -6.51
N CYS A 90 5.87 19.68 -6.00
CA CYS A 90 6.58 20.91 -6.32
C CYS A 90 6.80 21.74 -5.06
N TRP A 91 8.05 22.06 -4.78
CA TRP A 91 8.50 22.94 -3.70
C TRP A 91 8.96 24.27 -4.27
N THR A 92 8.57 25.35 -3.65
CA THR A 92 9.06 26.69 -3.97
C THR A 92 9.82 27.23 -2.77
N PHE A 93 11.07 27.56 -2.96
CA PHE A 93 11.93 28.18 -1.95
C PHE A 93 12.13 29.65 -2.29
N SER A 94 12.15 30.51 -1.25
CA SER A 94 12.46 31.94 -1.35
C SER A 94 13.58 32.29 -0.40
N LEU A 95 14.66 32.83 -0.94
CA LEU A 95 15.85 33.16 -0.19
C LEU A 95 15.86 34.64 0.23
N PRO A 96 16.63 35.02 1.26
CA PRO A 96 16.66 36.39 1.78
C PRO A 96 17.16 37.45 0.77
N ASP A 97 17.91 37.05 -0.24
CA ASP A 97 18.40 37.93 -1.30
C ASP A 97 17.41 38.17 -2.45
N GLY A 98 16.20 37.58 -2.35
CA GLY A 98 15.16 37.63 -3.37
C GLY A 98 15.26 36.53 -4.45
N THR A 99 16.26 35.66 -4.37
CA THR A 99 16.32 34.47 -5.24
C THR A 99 15.21 33.50 -4.87
N ALA A 100 14.52 32.97 -5.89
CA ALA A 100 13.55 31.91 -5.69
C ALA A 100 13.83 30.71 -6.61
N VAL A 101 13.68 29.50 -6.03
CA VAL A 101 13.95 28.23 -6.69
C VAL A 101 12.74 27.32 -6.59
N ALA A 102 12.30 26.77 -7.71
CA ALA A 102 11.34 25.67 -7.75
C ALA A 102 12.07 24.33 -7.86
N HIS A 103 11.68 23.35 -7.06
CA HIS A 103 12.06 21.93 -7.18
C HIS A 103 10.82 21.12 -7.50
N GLU A 104 10.87 20.32 -8.56
CA GLU A 104 9.76 19.50 -9.04
C GLU A 104 10.23 18.06 -9.25
N LEU A 105 9.34 17.10 -9.06
CA LEU A 105 9.62 15.71 -9.42
C LEU A 105 8.42 15.02 -10.06
N VAL A 106 8.71 14.08 -10.96
CA VAL A 106 7.76 13.12 -11.50
C VAL A 106 8.37 11.72 -11.46
N VAL A 107 7.50 10.72 -11.30
CA VAL A 107 7.90 9.32 -11.27
C VAL A 107 7.34 8.61 -12.51
N THR A 108 8.15 7.76 -13.10
CA THR A 108 7.82 6.97 -14.29
C THR A 108 8.33 5.54 -14.10
N THR A 109 7.92 4.61 -14.95
CA THR A 109 8.47 3.25 -14.99
C THR A 109 9.99 3.20 -15.24
N GLN A 110 10.58 4.29 -15.71
CA GLN A 110 12.02 4.40 -15.94
C GLN A 110 12.79 5.02 -14.76
N GLY A 111 12.09 5.41 -13.70
CA GLY A 111 12.67 6.01 -12.51
C GLY A 111 12.09 7.37 -12.15
N THR A 112 12.73 8.04 -11.22
CA THR A 112 12.33 9.36 -10.70
C THR A 112 13.12 10.46 -11.38
N VAL A 113 12.41 11.46 -11.87
CA VAL A 113 13.00 12.65 -12.50
C VAL A 113 12.80 13.85 -11.61
N CYS A 114 13.90 14.47 -11.21
CA CYS A 114 13.95 15.68 -10.39
C CYS A 114 14.45 16.85 -11.22
N ALA A 115 13.83 18.02 -11.07
CA ALA A 115 14.24 19.25 -11.72
C ALA A 115 14.30 20.42 -10.72
N TRP A 116 15.25 21.32 -10.93
CA TRP A 116 15.34 22.58 -10.19
C TRP A 116 15.45 23.74 -11.19
N ARG A 117 14.68 24.78 -10.91
CA ARG A 117 14.62 25.95 -11.77
C ARG A 117 14.66 27.22 -10.92
N ARG A 118 15.53 28.15 -11.27
CA ARG A 118 15.48 29.49 -10.68
C ARG A 118 14.30 30.26 -11.30
N ILE A 119 13.34 30.68 -10.46
CA ILE A 119 12.13 31.38 -10.88
C ILE A 119 12.16 32.88 -10.59
N ALA A 120 13.07 33.32 -9.72
CA ALA A 120 13.35 34.73 -9.44
C ALA A 120 14.82 34.93 -9.03
N GLY A 121 15.28 36.18 -9.05
CA GLY A 121 16.63 36.56 -8.72
C GLY A 121 17.54 36.69 -9.95
N ALA A 122 18.74 37.28 -9.76
CA ALA A 122 19.74 37.49 -10.78
C ALA A 122 21.16 37.20 -10.25
N GLY A 123 22.15 37.12 -11.15
CA GLY A 123 23.53 36.84 -10.79
C GLY A 123 23.88 35.35 -10.66
N PRO A 124 25.07 35.00 -10.18
CA PRO A 124 25.52 33.63 -10.00
C PRO A 124 24.64 32.86 -9.01
N ALA A 125 24.34 31.61 -9.34
CA ALA A 125 23.57 30.70 -8.48
C ALA A 125 24.02 29.26 -8.73
N SER A 126 24.75 28.67 -7.78
CA SER A 126 25.27 27.31 -7.85
C SER A 126 24.43 26.40 -6.94
N LEU A 127 23.68 25.45 -7.53
CA LEU A 127 22.96 24.44 -6.79
C LEU A 127 23.87 23.23 -6.57
N HIS A 128 23.87 22.70 -5.36
CA HIS A 128 24.55 21.48 -4.98
C HIS A 128 23.54 20.46 -4.47
N VAL A 129 23.64 19.22 -4.95
CA VAL A 129 22.74 18.13 -4.58
C VAL A 129 23.56 16.90 -4.21
N ARG A 130 23.48 16.49 -2.96
CA ARG A 130 24.09 15.29 -2.40
C ARG A 130 23.06 14.19 -2.31
N PRO A 131 23.17 13.10 -3.08
CA PRO A 131 22.29 11.94 -2.93
C PRO A 131 22.58 11.22 -1.61
N LEU A 132 21.50 10.77 -0.96
CA LEU A 132 21.53 9.91 0.22
C LEU A 132 21.00 8.54 -0.21
N LEU A 133 21.89 7.55 -0.22
CA LEU A 133 21.65 6.23 -0.78
C LEU A 133 21.51 5.17 0.31
N SER A 134 20.77 4.11 -0.02
CA SER A 134 20.81 2.88 0.73
C SER A 134 20.97 1.67 -0.20
N GLY A 135 20.14 0.73 -0.25
CA GLY A 135 20.21 -0.54 -0.99
C GLY A 135 19.64 -1.61 -0.09
N ARG A 136 18.53 -1.31 0.53
CA ARG A 136 17.89 -2.15 1.54
C ARG A 136 16.47 -2.53 1.16
N SER A 137 16.00 -3.66 1.69
CA SER A 137 14.56 -3.95 1.69
C SER A 137 13.77 -2.78 2.30
N TYR A 138 12.63 -2.46 1.73
CA TYR A 138 11.84 -1.30 2.17
C TYR A 138 11.27 -1.44 3.59
N HIS A 139 11.20 -2.66 4.13
CA HIS A 139 10.81 -2.91 5.53
C HIS A 139 11.97 -2.84 6.53
N ALA A 140 13.22 -2.82 6.05
CA ALA A 140 14.41 -2.75 6.89
C ALA A 140 14.90 -1.31 7.06
N LEU A 141 15.90 -1.12 7.93
CA LEU A 141 16.71 0.09 8.04
C LEU A 141 18.18 -0.28 7.87
N MET A 142 18.99 0.68 7.40
CA MET A 142 20.42 0.51 7.19
C MET A 142 21.21 1.21 8.31
N ARG A 143 22.35 0.63 8.65
CA ARG A 143 23.40 1.26 9.45
C ARG A 143 24.68 1.33 8.65
N GLU A 144 25.57 2.27 9.01
CA GLU A 144 26.91 2.32 8.45
C GLU A 144 27.57 0.95 8.52
N ASN A 145 28.14 0.51 7.40
CA ASN A 145 28.83 -0.77 7.32
C ASN A 145 29.89 -0.76 6.21
N GLY A 146 30.89 -1.63 6.34
CA GLY A 146 31.98 -1.74 5.38
C GLY A 146 31.67 -2.53 4.10
N ALA A 147 30.44 -3.02 3.94
CA ALA A 147 30.04 -3.78 2.75
C ALA A 147 29.40 -2.91 1.65
N PHE A 148 29.04 -1.66 1.98
CA PHE A 148 28.52 -0.72 0.99
C PHE A 148 29.63 -0.32 0.01
N ASP A 149 29.40 -0.54 -1.29
CA ASP A 149 30.35 -0.19 -2.33
C ASP A 149 30.10 1.21 -2.90
N PHE A 150 31.01 2.13 -2.58
CA PHE A 150 31.01 3.51 -3.07
C PHE A 150 31.62 3.68 -4.46
N THR A 151 32.15 2.60 -5.07
CA THR A 151 32.82 2.68 -6.37
C THR A 151 31.83 3.15 -7.44
N ALA A 152 32.14 4.29 -8.05
CA ALA A 152 31.33 4.89 -9.11
C ALA A 152 31.80 4.42 -10.49
N THR A 153 30.88 4.02 -11.35
CA THR A 153 31.09 3.92 -12.80
C THR A 153 30.61 5.22 -13.42
N MET A 154 31.51 5.90 -14.16
CA MET A 154 31.25 7.22 -14.74
C MET A 154 31.19 7.15 -16.27
N GLN A 155 30.19 7.84 -16.86
CA GLN A 155 30.09 8.04 -18.31
C GLN A 155 29.39 9.39 -18.59
N ASP A 156 30.02 10.26 -19.36
CA ASP A 156 29.46 11.56 -19.83
C ASP A 156 28.85 12.43 -18.69
N GLY A 157 29.48 12.41 -17.50
CA GLY A 157 29.01 13.14 -16.33
C GLY A 157 27.93 12.43 -15.52
N ASN A 158 27.41 11.30 -16.00
CA ASN A 158 26.48 10.44 -15.29
C ASN A 158 27.24 9.42 -14.42
N ALA A 159 26.62 8.95 -13.32
CA ALA A 159 27.26 8.06 -12.37
C ALA A 159 26.36 6.88 -12.02
N SER A 160 26.95 5.69 -11.80
CA SER A 160 26.23 4.55 -11.22
C SER A 160 27.04 3.84 -10.15
N TRP A 161 26.32 3.21 -9.23
CA TRP A 161 26.84 2.46 -8.08
C TRP A 161 26.13 1.12 -7.95
N GLN A 162 26.86 0.12 -7.45
CA GLN A 162 26.31 -1.17 -7.03
C GLN A 162 26.42 -1.28 -5.50
N PRO A 163 25.44 -0.82 -4.71
CA PRO A 163 25.60 -0.69 -3.27
C PRO A 163 25.93 -2.02 -2.58
N TYR A 164 25.27 -3.10 -3.00
CA TYR A 164 25.51 -4.46 -2.51
C TYR A 164 25.26 -5.49 -3.60
N ARG A 165 25.87 -6.66 -3.47
CA ARG A 165 25.59 -7.80 -4.35
C ARG A 165 24.12 -8.25 -4.17
N GLY A 166 23.39 -8.40 -5.28
CA GLY A 166 21.99 -8.86 -5.29
C GLY A 166 20.95 -7.76 -5.06
N VAL A 167 21.37 -6.53 -4.83
CA VAL A 167 20.51 -5.34 -4.80
C VAL A 167 20.55 -4.67 -6.19
N PRO A 168 19.50 -4.04 -6.69
CA PRO A 168 19.56 -3.26 -7.93
C PRO A 168 20.65 -2.19 -7.87
N ALA A 169 21.32 -1.95 -8.98
CA ALA A 169 22.24 -0.83 -9.11
C ALA A 169 21.47 0.50 -9.08
N ILE A 170 22.16 1.57 -8.75
CA ILE A 170 21.63 2.93 -8.74
C ILE A 170 22.36 3.71 -9.82
N SER A 171 21.64 4.29 -10.77
CA SER A 171 22.23 5.26 -11.70
C SER A 171 21.58 6.63 -11.55
N ILE A 172 22.40 7.67 -11.69
CA ILE A 172 21.99 9.08 -11.68
C ILE A 172 22.55 9.74 -12.95
N LEU A 173 21.63 10.07 -13.86
CA LEU A 173 21.93 10.90 -15.02
C LEU A 173 21.70 12.36 -14.61
N SER A 174 22.62 13.26 -14.99
CA SER A 174 22.64 14.62 -14.48
C SER A 174 23.02 15.65 -15.55
N THR A 175 22.46 16.85 -15.47
CA THR A 175 22.91 18.01 -16.26
C THR A 175 24.06 18.78 -15.59
N GLY A 176 24.42 18.38 -14.37
CA GLY A 176 25.50 18.97 -13.56
C GLY A 176 26.82 18.20 -13.67
N THR A 177 27.80 18.63 -12.89
CA THR A 177 29.09 17.95 -12.71
C THR A 177 29.07 17.15 -11.41
N TYR A 178 29.64 15.95 -11.42
CA TYR A 178 29.74 15.08 -10.24
C TYR A 178 31.16 15.13 -9.66
N GLU A 179 31.22 15.30 -8.35
CA GLU A 179 32.45 15.15 -7.56
C GLU A 179 32.29 13.96 -6.60
N HIS A 180 33.21 13.00 -6.69
CA HIS A 180 33.21 11.81 -5.84
C HIS A 180 33.79 12.16 -4.47
N ALA A 181 32.94 12.10 -3.43
CA ALA A 181 33.29 12.39 -2.04
C ALA A 181 32.46 11.50 -1.11
N PRO A 182 32.83 10.21 -1.01
CA PRO A 182 32.05 9.24 -0.26
C PRO A 182 32.10 9.49 1.26
N ASP A 183 30.95 9.45 1.90
CA ASP A 183 30.82 9.58 3.36
C ASP A 183 29.52 8.91 3.85
N TRP A 184 29.42 8.74 5.17
CA TRP A 184 28.23 8.27 5.85
C TRP A 184 27.54 9.40 6.63
N TYR A 185 26.24 9.52 6.43
CA TYR A 185 25.36 10.41 7.19
C TYR A 185 24.56 9.58 8.18
N ARG A 186 24.68 9.86 9.48
CA ARG A 186 24.25 8.96 10.56
C ARG A 186 23.07 9.51 11.34
N ASN A 187 22.30 8.56 11.94
CA ASN A 187 21.26 8.85 12.91
C ASN A 187 20.04 9.63 12.35
N PHE A 188 19.67 9.43 11.09
CA PHE A 188 18.37 9.94 10.61
C PHE A 188 17.24 9.35 11.46
N LEU A 189 16.29 10.20 11.89
CA LEU A 189 15.18 9.81 12.74
C LEU A 189 13.86 9.79 11.96
N TYR A 190 13.18 8.65 11.98
CA TYR A 190 11.85 8.45 11.40
C TYR A 190 10.79 8.44 12.49
N THR A 191 10.12 9.58 12.67
CA THR A 191 9.21 9.83 13.79
C THR A 191 7.94 8.97 13.78
N GLU A 192 7.46 8.59 12.59
CA GLU A 192 6.31 7.69 12.46
C GLU A 192 6.67 6.24 12.87
N GLU A 193 7.90 5.80 12.59
CA GLU A 193 8.39 4.51 13.07
C GLU A 193 8.63 4.52 14.58
N GLU A 194 9.18 5.64 15.11
CA GLU A 194 9.34 5.86 16.55
C GLU A 194 7.98 5.80 17.28
N ALA A 195 6.97 6.52 16.79
CA ALA A 195 5.62 6.52 17.35
C ALA A 195 4.96 5.13 17.33
N ARG A 196 5.37 4.28 16.41
CA ARG A 196 4.90 2.89 16.29
C ARG A 196 5.72 1.90 17.12
N GLY A 197 6.73 2.35 17.86
CA GLY A 197 7.60 1.51 18.67
C GLY A 197 8.52 0.59 17.84
N LEU A 198 8.82 0.97 16.60
CA LEU A 198 9.70 0.24 15.69
C LEU A 198 11.09 0.86 15.67
N ASP A 199 12.08 0.14 15.08
CA ASP A 199 13.39 0.74 14.79
C ASP A 199 13.19 1.94 13.85
N CYS A 200 13.71 3.10 14.26
CA CYS A 200 13.42 4.40 13.70
C CYS A 200 14.67 5.20 13.33
N ILE A 201 15.85 4.64 13.52
CA ILE A 201 17.14 5.32 13.26
C ILE A 201 17.80 4.67 12.05
N GLU A 202 18.28 5.47 11.09
CA GLU A 202 18.97 4.99 9.90
C GLU A 202 20.24 5.77 9.62
N ASP A 203 21.27 5.11 9.06
CA ASP A 203 22.45 5.74 8.48
C ASP A 203 22.38 5.60 6.96
N LEU A 204 22.77 6.65 6.23
CA LEU A 204 22.70 6.70 4.77
C LEU A 204 24.08 6.98 4.18
N ALA A 205 24.37 6.32 3.07
CA ALA A 205 25.60 6.53 2.32
C ALA A 205 25.44 7.70 1.35
N SER A 206 26.46 8.55 1.25
CA SER A 206 26.54 9.58 0.22
C SER A 206 27.78 9.32 -0.63
N PRO A 207 27.65 9.12 -1.95
CA PRO A 207 28.81 8.87 -2.79
C PRO A 207 29.55 10.15 -3.22
N GLY A 208 28.91 11.32 -3.09
CA GLY A 208 29.46 12.60 -3.53
C GLY A 208 28.40 13.66 -3.80
N VAL A 209 28.74 14.68 -4.58
CA VAL A 209 27.91 15.86 -4.82
C VAL A 209 27.80 16.16 -6.31
N PHE A 210 26.60 16.49 -6.76
CA PHE A 210 26.32 17.06 -8.08
C PHE A 210 26.19 18.57 -7.96
N THR A 211 26.87 19.34 -8.87
CA THR A 211 26.83 20.79 -8.90
C THR A 211 26.26 21.31 -10.21
N PHE A 212 25.38 22.31 -10.13
CA PHE A 212 24.64 22.87 -11.26
C PHE A 212 24.72 24.40 -11.25
N ASP A 213 24.89 25.02 -12.42
CA ASP A 213 24.79 26.47 -12.60
C ASP A 213 23.33 26.85 -12.95
N LEU A 214 22.54 27.25 -11.95
CA LEU A 214 21.17 27.73 -12.12
C LEU A 214 21.08 29.15 -12.69
N ALA A 215 22.21 29.86 -12.84
CA ALA A 215 22.21 31.15 -13.50
C ALA A 215 22.05 31.00 -15.02
N GLN A 216 22.53 29.89 -15.58
CA GLN A 216 22.53 29.67 -17.02
C GLN A 216 21.40 28.74 -17.48
N ARG A 217 21.02 27.74 -16.69
CA ARG A 217 20.07 26.71 -17.11
C ARG A 217 19.45 25.93 -15.94
N ASP A 218 18.28 25.32 -16.19
CA ASP A 218 17.62 24.44 -15.26
C ASP A 218 18.48 23.18 -15.00
N ALA A 219 18.47 22.72 -13.75
CA ALA A 219 19.10 21.47 -13.33
C ALA A 219 18.11 20.30 -13.50
N ALA A 220 18.63 19.15 -13.90
CA ALA A 220 17.85 17.91 -13.96
C ALA A 220 18.69 16.72 -13.50
N MET A 221 18.03 15.80 -12.79
CA MET A 221 18.55 14.49 -12.40
C MET A 221 17.52 13.42 -12.71
N VAL A 222 17.98 12.29 -13.26
CA VAL A 222 17.15 11.10 -13.49
C VAL A 222 17.73 9.96 -12.67
N LEU A 223 16.94 9.46 -11.70
CA LEU A 223 17.32 8.37 -10.79
C LEU A 223 16.76 7.07 -11.35
N ARG A 224 17.60 6.05 -11.55
CA ARG A 224 17.20 4.74 -12.08
C ARG A 224 17.71 3.60 -11.21
N ALA A 225 17.01 2.48 -11.27
CA ALA A 225 17.34 1.24 -10.56
C ALA A 225 18.08 0.24 -11.47
N ASP A 226 19.06 0.72 -12.25
CA ASP A 226 19.87 -0.06 -13.18
C ASP A 226 21.28 0.50 -13.28
N ARG A 227 22.12 -0.09 -14.14
CA ARG A 227 23.50 0.38 -14.41
C ARG A 227 23.61 1.27 -15.64
N ASP A 228 22.49 1.54 -16.32
CA ASP A 228 22.51 2.31 -17.55
C ASP A 228 22.71 3.79 -17.23
N VAL A 229 23.87 4.29 -17.60
CA VAL A 229 24.25 5.70 -17.50
C VAL A 229 24.22 6.41 -18.86
N ALA A 230 23.75 5.74 -19.91
CA ALA A 230 23.59 6.35 -21.22
C ALA A 230 22.36 7.26 -21.27
N GLY A 231 22.48 8.40 -21.92
CA GLY A 231 21.41 9.34 -22.17
C GLY A 231 21.68 10.75 -21.68
N ASP A 232 20.91 11.68 -22.24
CA ASP A 232 20.93 13.08 -21.84
C ASP A 232 19.82 13.36 -20.81
N ALA A 233 20.22 13.68 -19.58
CA ALA A 233 19.30 13.94 -18.47
C ALA A 233 18.27 15.04 -18.77
N ARG A 234 18.67 16.06 -19.57
CA ARG A 234 17.78 17.16 -19.96
C ARG A 234 16.64 16.69 -20.85
N SER A 235 16.98 15.95 -21.90
CA SER A 235 16.00 15.39 -22.84
C SER A 235 15.04 14.43 -22.14
N LEU A 236 15.56 13.54 -21.30
CA LEU A 236 14.77 12.60 -20.51
C LEU A 236 13.82 13.31 -19.54
N ALA A 237 14.30 14.36 -18.87
CA ALA A 237 13.47 15.15 -17.97
C ALA A 237 12.34 15.87 -18.74
N ALA A 238 12.69 16.54 -19.85
CA ALA A 238 11.69 17.23 -20.67
C ALA A 238 10.61 16.27 -21.19
N GLU A 239 11.00 15.07 -21.63
CA GLU A 239 10.08 14.05 -22.08
C GLU A 239 9.19 13.54 -20.95
N ALA A 240 9.75 13.23 -19.78
CA ALA A 240 9.01 12.72 -18.63
C ALA A 240 7.96 13.73 -18.14
N PHE A 241 8.36 14.99 -17.91
CA PHE A 241 7.43 16.06 -17.51
C PHE A 241 6.39 16.35 -18.60
N GLY A 242 6.76 16.29 -19.88
CA GLY A 242 5.84 16.45 -21.01
C GLY A 242 4.78 15.36 -21.08
N ARG A 243 5.19 14.09 -20.93
CA ARG A 243 4.30 12.93 -20.89
C ARG A 243 3.34 13.01 -19.69
N GLU A 244 3.87 13.28 -18.49
CA GLU A 244 3.05 13.37 -17.29
C GLU A 244 2.07 14.54 -17.33
N ARG A 245 2.46 15.70 -17.85
CA ARG A 245 1.55 16.82 -18.05
C ARG A 245 0.40 16.44 -18.96
N LYS A 246 0.68 15.78 -20.09
CA LYS A 246 -0.35 15.31 -21.04
C LYS A 246 -1.24 14.23 -20.42
N ARG A 247 -0.70 13.30 -19.65
CA ARG A 247 -1.46 12.25 -18.97
C ARG A 247 -2.40 12.85 -17.92
N ARG A 248 -1.87 13.72 -17.05
CA ARG A 248 -2.60 14.31 -15.91
C ARG A 248 -3.66 15.32 -16.36
N SER A 249 -3.43 16.05 -17.46
CA SER A 249 -4.46 16.96 -17.99
C SER A 249 -5.69 16.25 -18.57
N ARG A 250 -5.61 14.95 -18.87
CA ARG A 250 -6.69 14.15 -19.44
C ARG A 250 -7.49 13.38 -18.39
N LEU A 251 -6.94 13.17 -17.22
CA LEU A 251 -7.52 12.32 -16.18
C LEU A 251 -7.86 13.15 -14.94
N PRO A 252 -9.11 13.14 -14.48
CA PRO A 252 -9.47 13.70 -13.17
C PRO A 252 -8.61 13.10 -12.03
N THR A 253 -8.45 13.83 -10.94
CA THR A 253 -7.62 13.40 -9.80
C THR A 253 -8.05 12.04 -9.25
N GLY A 254 -9.36 11.76 -9.13
CA GLY A 254 -9.87 10.47 -8.68
C GLY A 254 -9.49 9.31 -9.61
N GLU A 255 -9.51 9.52 -10.93
CA GLU A 255 -9.08 8.52 -11.91
C GLU A 255 -7.57 8.24 -11.82
N ARG A 256 -6.76 9.28 -11.62
CA ARG A 256 -5.32 9.13 -11.39
C ARG A 256 -5.02 8.35 -10.11
N ALA A 257 -5.75 8.65 -9.04
CA ALA A 257 -5.62 7.94 -7.78
C ALA A 257 -6.00 6.45 -7.93
N ALA A 258 -7.08 6.14 -8.65
CA ALA A 258 -7.47 4.78 -8.94
C ALA A 258 -6.41 4.03 -9.77
N ASP A 259 -5.84 4.68 -10.79
CA ASP A 259 -4.78 4.09 -11.62
C ASP A 259 -3.49 3.81 -10.85
N ALA A 260 -3.20 4.55 -9.78
CA ALA A 260 -2.03 4.37 -8.94
C ALA A 260 -1.95 2.98 -8.28
N PHE A 261 -3.10 2.35 -8.03
CA PHE A 261 -3.17 1.01 -7.43
C PHE A 261 -3.07 -0.13 -8.44
N ILE A 262 -3.17 0.16 -9.74
CA ILE A 262 -3.10 -0.84 -10.80
C ILE A 262 -1.67 -0.88 -11.33
N VAL A 263 -0.94 -1.95 -11.05
CA VAL A 263 0.50 -2.03 -11.31
C VAL A 263 0.87 -3.20 -12.21
N GLN A 264 2.02 -3.08 -12.87
CA GLN A 264 2.69 -4.14 -13.59
C GLN A 264 3.77 -4.75 -12.67
N ALA A 265 3.53 -5.91 -12.09
CA ALA A 265 4.49 -6.62 -11.25
C ALA A 265 5.21 -7.71 -12.06
N GLY A 266 6.32 -7.36 -12.69
CA GLY A 266 6.99 -8.23 -13.64
C GLY A 266 6.10 -8.53 -14.85
N ALA A 267 5.80 -9.82 -15.11
CA ALA A 267 4.89 -10.23 -16.20
C ALA A 267 3.40 -10.10 -15.83
N ARG A 268 3.08 -9.91 -14.55
CA ARG A 268 1.71 -9.91 -14.01
C ARG A 268 1.15 -8.49 -13.92
N ARG A 269 -0.15 -8.34 -14.19
CA ARG A 269 -0.90 -7.15 -13.74
C ARG A 269 -1.65 -7.45 -12.48
N THR A 270 -1.66 -6.51 -11.54
CA THR A 270 -2.31 -6.70 -10.25
C THR A 270 -2.78 -5.38 -9.64
N ILE A 271 -3.46 -5.47 -8.50
CA ILE A 271 -3.89 -4.32 -7.69
C ILE A 271 -3.13 -4.37 -6.37
N ILE A 272 -2.44 -3.27 -6.03
CA ILE A 272 -1.77 -3.13 -4.73
C ILE A 272 -2.81 -2.86 -3.64
N ALA A 273 -2.72 -3.55 -2.52
CA ALA A 273 -3.62 -3.41 -1.38
C ALA A 273 -3.48 -2.04 -0.69
N GLY A 274 -2.25 -1.50 -0.62
CA GLY A 274 -2.05 -0.17 -0.05
C GLY A 274 -0.60 0.28 -0.01
N TYR A 275 -0.34 1.49 -0.52
CA TYR A 275 0.93 2.16 -0.33
C TYR A 275 1.04 2.74 1.09
N PRO A 276 2.24 2.76 1.67
CA PRO A 276 3.51 2.20 1.19
C PRO A 276 3.75 0.74 1.62
N TRP A 277 2.85 0.14 2.42
CA TRP A 277 3.12 -1.08 3.21
C TRP A 277 2.89 -2.39 2.47
N PHE A 278 1.87 -2.45 1.60
CA PHE A 278 1.34 -3.71 1.09
C PHE A 278 1.61 -3.91 -0.40
N THR A 279 1.72 -5.16 -0.78
CA THR A 279 1.75 -5.63 -2.17
C THR A 279 0.35 -6.05 -2.63
N ASP A 280 0.23 -7.05 -3.47
CA ASP A 280 -1.04 -7.61 -3.92
C ASP A 280 -1.55 -8.67 -2.93
N TRP A 281 -2.68 -8.36 -2.31
CA TRP A 281 -3.42 -9.26 -1.44
C TRP A 281 -4.72 -9.67 -2.11
N GLY A 282 -5.07 -10.98 -2.06
CA GLY A 282 -6.22 -11.52 -2.79
C GLY A 282 -7.53 -10.85 -2.41
N ARG A 283 -7.84 -10.76 -1.12
CA ARG A 283 -9.06 -10.09 -0.62
C ARG A 283 -9.16 -8.68 -1.18
N ASP A 284 -8.11 -7.89 -1.01
CA ASP A 284 -8.04 -6.48 -1.43
C ASP A 284 -8.18 -6.36 -2.94
N THR A 285 -7.48 -7.19 -3.71
CA THR A 285 -7.55 -7.21 -5.17
C THR A 285 -8.99 -7.45 -5.65
N PHE A 286 -9.68 -8.47 -5.12
CA PHE A 286 -11.01 -8.86 -5.61
C PHE A 286 -12.11 -7.90 -5.17
N ILE A 287 -12.02 -7.33 -3.98
CA ILE A 287 -12.94 -6.28 -3.52
C ILE A 287 -12.73 -5.00 -4.31
N ALA A 288 -11.47 -4.54 -4.41
CA ALA A 288 -11.14 -3.27 -5.01
C ALA A 288 -11.40 -3.25 -6.53
N MET A 289 -11.23 -4.36 -7.25
CA MET A 289 -11.43 -4.39 -8.71
C MET A 289 -12.88 -4.05 -9.13
N ARG A 290 -13.87 -4.27 -8.26
CA ARG A 290 -15.25 -3.87 -8.52
C ARG A 290 -15.36 -2.35 -8.76
N GLY A 291 -14.66 -1.55 -7.95
CA GLY A 291 -14.57 -0.09 -8.10
C GLY A 291 -13.48 0.36 -9.08
N LEU A 292 -12.27 -0.15 -8.92
CA LEU A 292 -11.11 0.30 -9.69
C LEU A 292 -11.15 -0.10 -11.17
N LEU A 293 -11.81 -1.21 -11.50
CA LEU A 293 -11.86 -1.75 -12.86
C LEU A 293 -13.29 -1.83 -13.42
N LEU A 294 -14.19 -2.60 -12.80
CA LEU A 294 -15.50 -2.87 -13.38
C LEU A 294 -16.37 -1.60 -13.50
N ALA A 295 -16.46 -0.81 -12.44
CA ALA A 295 -17.21 0.46 -12.46
C ALA A 295 -16.63 1.50 -13.44
N ARG A 296 -15.36 1.34 -13.85
CA ARG A 296 -14.67 2.21 -14.82
C ARG A 296 -14.64 1.62 -16.23
N GLY A 297 -15.39 0.53 -16.50
CA GLY A 297 -15.48 -0.11 -17.81
C GLY A 297 -14.22 -0.85 -18.26
N ARG A 298 -13.35 -1.27 -17.31
CA ARG A 298 -12.08 -1.98 -17.59
C ARG A 298 -12.20 -3.47 -17.30
N ALA A 299 -13.26 -4.09 -17.75
CA ALA A 299 -13.55 -5.51 -17.50
C ALA A 299 -12.55 -6.47 -18.17
N ASP A 300 -11.95 -6.08 -19.27
CA ASP A 300 -10.85 -6.77 -19.93
C ASP A 300 -9.63 -6.94 -19.01
N LEU A 301 -9.26 -5.87 -18.31
CA LEU A 301 -8.16 -5.90 -17.36
C LEU A 301 -8.51 -6.69 -16.10
N ALA A 302 -9.77 -6.62 -15.65
CA ALA A 302 -10.26 -7.47 -14.55
C ALA A 302 -10.14 -8.96 -14.91
N SER A 303 -10.54 -9.35 -16.12
CA SER A 303 -10.37 -10.71 -16.64
C SER A 303 -8.91 -11.17 -16.59
N LEU A 304 -7.98 -10.36 -17.09
CA LEU A 304 -6.55 -10.70 -17.10
C LEU A 304 -6.01 -10.95 -15.68
N ILE A 305 -6.35 -10.08 -14.74
CA ILE A 305 -5.93 -10.23 -13.34
C ILE A 305 -6.53 -11.50 -12.72
N LEU A 306 -7.83 -11.72 -12.90
CA LEU A 306 -8.50 -12.90 -12.35
C LEU A 306 -7.99 -14.21 -12.97
N GLU A 307 -7.71 -14.25 -14.28
CA GLU A 307 -7.16 -15.42 -14.93
C GLU A 307 -5.74 -15.76 -14.45
N ASP A 308 -4.94 -14.74 -14.11
CA ASP A 308 -3.64 -14.95 -13.48
C ASP A 308 -3.80 -15.57 -12.08
N TRP A 309 -4.66 -15.01 -11.24
CA TRP A 309 -4.96 -15.58 -9.93
C TRP A 309 -5.54 -17.01 -10.02
N ALA A 310 -6.40 -17.30 -10.99
CA ALA A 310 -6.99 -18.62 -11.22
C ALA A 310 -5.95 -19.74 -11.39
N ASN A 311 -4.76 -19.44 -11.94
CA ASN A 311 -3.66 -20.40 -12.07
C ASN A 311 -3.10 -20.89 -10.72
N HIS A 312 -3.41 -20.19 -9.64
CA HIS A 312 -2.87 -20.48 -8.30
C HIS A 312 -3.90 -21.13 -7.37
N VAL A 313 -5.06 -21.57 -7.90
CA VAL A 313 -6.03 -22.36 -7.11
C VAL A 313 -5.40 -23.68 -6.70
N SER A 314 -5.39 -23.96 -5.40
CA SER A 314 -4.83 -25.18 -4.83
C SER A 314 -5.75 -25.75 -3.77
N ARG A 315 -6.26 -26.96 -4.00
CA ARG A 315 -7.23 -27.64 -3.10
C ARG A 315 -8.44 -26.76 -2.80
N GLY A 316 -8.95 -26.02 -3.79
CA GLY A 316 -10.09 -25.12 -3.66
C GLY A 316 -9.81 -23.78 -2.97
N MET A 317 -8.55 -23.41 -2.75
CA MET A 317 -8.19 -22.12 -2.17
C MET A 317 -7.26 -21.32 -3.07
N LEU A 318 -7.39 -20.00 -3.03
CA LEU A 318 -6.41 -19.06 -3.56
C LEU A 318 -5.40 -18.65 -2.47
N PRO A 319 -4.18 -18.27 -2.85
CA PRO A 319 -3.24 -17.73 -1.88
C PRO A 319 -3.76 -16.41 -1.30
N ASN A 320 -3.40 -16.12 -0.06
CA ASN A 320 -3.75 -14.87 0.61
C ASN A 320 -3.04 -13.68 -0.06
N ARG A 321 -1.79 -13.89 -0.46
CA ARG A 321 -0.96 -12.90 -1.17
C ARG A 321 0.13 -13.59 -2.00
N PHE A 322 0.76 -12.81 -2.88
CA PHE A 322 2.01 -13.19 -3.50
C PHE A 322 3.16 -12.57 -2.69
N PRO A 323 4.04 -13.40 -2.07
CA PRO A 323 5.14 -12.87 -1.27
C PRO A 323 6.20 -12.22 -2.15
N ASP A 324 6.80 -11.13 -1.65
CA ASP A 324 7.97 -10.52 -2.26
C ASP A 324 9.13 -11.52 -2.33
N GLY A 325 9.95 -11.46 -3.37
CA GLY A 325 11.11 -12.34 -3.53
C GLY A 325 10.79 -13.79 -3.88
N GLY A 326 9.53 -14.14 -4.24
CA GLY A 326 9.16 -15.47 -4.73
C GLY A 326 9.08 -16.55 -3.64
N GLY A 327 8.74 -16.19 -2.42
CA GLY A 327 8.50 -17.13 -1.31
C GLY A 327 7.33 -18.09 -1.55
N ALA A 328 7.14 -19.06 -0.65
CA ALA A 328 6.04 -20.02 -0.72
C ALA A 328 4.68 -19.32 -0.58
N LEU A 329 3.71 -19.73 -1.39
CA LEU A 329 2.35 -19.20 -1.33
C LEU A 329 1.64 -19.67 -0.05
N GLU A 330 1.00 -18.74 0.67
CA GLU A 330 0.25 -19.00 1.89
C GLU A 330 -1.26 -19.01 1.57
N TYR A 331 -1.97 -20.08 1.96
CA TYR A 331 -3.40 -20.29 1.67
C TYR A 331 -4.25 -20.13 2.93
N ASN A 332 -4.03 -19.06 3.69
CA ASN A 332 -4.64 -18.81 4.99
C ASN A 332 -5.70 -17.69 4.99
N ALA A 333 -6.50 -17.63 3.93
CA ALA A 333 -7.65 -16.71 3.83
C ALA A 333 -8.88 -17.45 3.29
N VAL A 334 -9.94 -17.56 4.10
CA VAL A 334 -11.18 -18.21 3.69
C VAL A 334 -12.03 -17.31 2.78
N ASP A 335 -12.00 -16.02 3.02
CA ASP A 335 -12.82 -15.04 2.34
C ASP A 335 -12.24 -14.61 0.98
N ALA A 336 -10.92 -14.61 0.79
CA ALA A 336 -10.29 -14.22 -0.47
C ALA A 336 -10.79 -15.07 -1.66
N SER A 337 -10.91 -16.40 -1.49
CA SER A 337 -11.43 -17.28 -2.54
C SER A 337 -12.91 -17.03 -2.85
N LEU A 338 -13.71 -16.67 -1.84
CA LEU A 338 -15.12 -16.33 -2.03
C LEU A 338 -15.28 -14.95 -2.72
N TRP A 339 -14.45 -13.97 -2.38
CA TRP A 339 -14.40 -12.69 -3.09
C TRP A 339 -13.98 -12.87 -4.55
N PHE A 340 -13.05 -13.79 -4.83
CA PHE A 340 -12.70 -14.14 -6.21
C PHE A 340 -13.91 -14.67 -7.00
N VAL A 341 -14.71 -15.57 -6.40
CA VAL A 341 -15.91 -16.10 -7.06
C VAL A 341 -16.87 -14.97 -7.42
N ILE A 342 -17.12 -14.04 -6.50
CA ILE A 342 -17.99 -12.88 -6.76
C ILE A 342 -17.41 -12.00 -7.89
N ALA A 343 -16.15 -11.61 -7.79
CA ALA A 343 -15.48 -10.77 -8.77
C ALA A 343 -15.42 -11.44 -10.17
N ALA A 344 -15.19 -12.76 -10.22
CA ALA A 344 -15.18 -13.53 -11.46
C ALA A 344 -16.56 -13.52 -12.15
N HIS A 345 -17.64 -13.74 -11.40
CA HIS A 345 -19.00 -13.68 -11.95
C HIS A 345 -19.37 -12.28 -12.42
N GLU A 346 -19.09 -11.24 -11.64
CA GLU A 346 -19.33 -9.84 -12.04
C GLU A 346 -18.53 -9.48 -13.29
N THR A 347 -17.29 -9.94 -13.40
CA THR A 347 -16.44 -9.70 -14.57
C THR A 347 -16.96 -10.44 -15.79
N MET A 348 -17.29 -11.74 -15.68
CA MET A 348 -17.82 -12.53 -16.79
C MET A 348 -19.17 -11.99 -17.30
N ALA A 349 -19.97 -11.40 -16.44
CA ALA A 349 -21.24 -10.78 -16.83
C ALA A 349 -21.05 -9.59 -17.77
N VAL A 350 -19.90 -8.91 -17.73
CA VAL A 350 -19.59 -7.72 -18.56
C VAL A 350 -18.62 -8.07 -19.70
N ALA A 351 -17.55 -8.82 -19.41
CA ALA A 351 -16.49 -9.13 -20.37
C ALA A 351 -16.80 -10.37 -21.25
N GLY A 352 -17.78 -11.19 -20.85
CA GLY A 352 -18.07 -12.48 -21.47
C GLY A 352 -17.48 -13.66 -20.70
N SER A 353 -17.90 -14.87 -21.06
CA SER A 353 -17.53 -16.10 -20.38
C SER A 353 -16.06 -16.45 -20.57
N SER A 354 -15.39 -16.90 -19.50
CA SER A 354 -14.05 -17.48 -19.52
C SER A 354 -14.09 -18.89 -18.93
N ALA A 355 -13.68 -19.87 -19.72
CA ALA A 355 -13.64 -21.27 -19.26
C ALA A 355 -12.68 -21.45 -18.08
N ARG A 356 -11.58 -20.69 -18.05
CA ARG A 356 -10.59 -20.72 -16.96
C ARG A 356 -11.19 -20.19 -15.65
N LEU A 357 -11.91 -19.07 -15.71
CA LEU A 357 -12.57 -18.53 -14.53
C LEU A 357 -13.68 -19.46 -14.03
N ALA A 358 -14.46 -20.03 -14.93
CA ALA A 358 -15.49 -21.01 -14.56
C ALA A 358 -14.89 -22.25 -13.85
N GLN A 359 -13.81 -22.80 -14.38
CA GLN A 359 -13.09 -23.93 -13.76
C GLN A 359 -12.53 -23.58 -12.37
N ALA A 360 -11.96 -22.37 -12.21
CA ALA A 360 -11.46 -21.92 -10.92
C ALA A 360 -12.58 -21.74 -9.89
N VAL A 361 -13.71 -21.16 -10.30
CA VAL A 361 -14.92 -21.02 -9.50
C VAL A 361 -15.42 -22.39 -9.02
N ASP A 362 -15.57 -23.37 -9.94
CA ASP A 362 -16.00 -24.71 -9.57
C ASP A 362 -15.03 -25.40 -8.61
N ALA A 363 -13.72 -25.30 -8.89
CA ALA A 363 -12.69 -25.87 -8.00
C ALA A 363 -12.72 -25.29 -6.59
N ILE A 364 -13.00 -23.98 -6.45
CA ILE A 364 -13.13 -23.31 -5.15
C ILE A 364 -14.38 -23.82 -4.42
N LEU A 365 -15.53 -23.78 -5.07
CA LEU A 365 -16.79 -24.18 -4.46
C LEU A 365 -16.84 -25.67 -4.10
N ASP A 366 -16.30 -26.54 -4.94
CA ASP A 366 -16.20 -27.98 -4.67
C ASP A 366 -15.23 -28.28 -3.52
N GLY A 367 -14.09 -27.55 -3.49
CA GLY A 367 -13.13 -27.68 -2.41
C GLY A 367 -13.70 -27.24 -1.06
N TYR A 368 -14.46 -26.16 -1.04
CA TYR A 368 -15.13 -25.68 0.18
C TYR A 368 -16.28 -26.59 0.60
N ALA A 369 -17.06 -27.11 -0.35
CA ALA A 369 -18.14 -28.04 -0.05
C ALA A 369 -17.63 -29.38 0.50
N SER A 370 -16.57 -29.94 -0.11
CA SER A 370 -16.02 -31.26 0.25
C SER A 370 -15.07 -31.24 1.45
N GLY A 371 -14.55 -30.07 1.78
CA GLY A 371 -13.52 -29.87 2.81
C GLY A 371 -12.12 -29.64 2.26
N THR A 372 -11.43 -28.63 2.81
CA THR A 372 -10.08 -28.25 2.44
C THR A 372 -9.24 -27.89 3.68
N ARG A 373 -8.19 -27.05 3.54
CA ARG A 373 -7.30 -26.65 4.62
C ARG A 373 -8.04 -25.97 5.76
N TYR A 374 -7.50 -26.06 6.97
CA TYR A 374 -7.94 -25.31 8.15
C TYR A 374 -9.39 -25.55 8.55
N GLY A 375 -9.89 -26.78 8.36
CA GLY A 375 -11.25 -27.14 8.72
C GLY A 375 -12.34 -26.46 7.89
N ILE A 376 -11.99 -25.82 6.75
CA ILE A 376 -12.99 -25.21 5.86
C ILE A 376 -13.79 -26.32 5.18
N ARG A 377 -15.11 -26.37 5.44
CA ARG A 377 -16.05 -27.33 4.86
C ARG A 377 -17.49 -26.84 4.98
N MET A 378 -18.34 -27.28 4.08
CA MET A 378 -19.79 -27.12 4.23
C MET A 378 -20.34 -28.21 5.17
N ASP A 379 -21.04 -27.80 6.20
CA ASP A 379 -21.76 -28.71 7.10
C ASP A 379 -23.15 -29.09 6.54
N ASP A 380 -23.85 -30.04 7.19
CA ASP A 380 -25.17 -30.55 6.76
C ASP A 380 -26.24 -29.47 6.65
N ASP A 381 -26.12 -28.38 7.41
CA ASP A 381 -27.01 -27.23 7.36
C ASP A 381 -26.74 -26.30 6.15
N GLY A 382 -25.73 -26.61 5.34
CA GLY A 382 -25.31 -25.84 4.18
C GLY A 382 -24.39 -24.67 4.51
N LEU A 383 -24.16 -24.35 5.79
CA LEU A 383 -23.25 -23.27 6.22
C LEU A 383 -21.79 -23.71 6.17
N LEU A 384 -20.90 -22.77 5.99
CA LEU A 384 -19.46 -23.00 5.87
C LEU A 384 -18.79 -22.91 7.24
N ALA A 385 -18.29 -24.02 7.77
CA ALA A 385 -17.42 -24.04 8.94
C ALA A 385 -15.97 -23.76 8.52
N CYS A 386 -15.18 -23.09 9.38
CA CYS A 386 -13.76 -22.84 9.14
C CYS A 386 -13.01 -22.56 10.45
N GLY A 387 -11.69 -22.73 10.42
CA GLY A 387 -10.78 -22.34 11.48
C GLY A 387 -10.18 -23.50 12.24
N GLU A 388 -8.92 -23.27 12.65
CA GLU A 388 -8.14 -24.15 13.52
C GLU A 388 -7.39 -23.29 14.54
N PRO A 389 -7.06 -23.80 15.73
CA PRO A 389 -6.28 -23.06 16.71
C PRO A 389 -4.93 -22.57 16.15
N GLY A 390 -4.64 -21.28 16.36
CA GLY A 390 -3.38 -20.66 15.93
C GLY A 390 -3.33 -20.20 14.49
N VAL A 391 -4.43 -20.31 13.72
CA VAL A 391 -4.55 -19.84 12.33
C VAL A 391 -5.57 -18.70 12.24
N GLN A 392 -5.20 -17.60 11.64
CA GLN A 392 -6.08 -16.52 11.23
C GLN A 392 -6.56 -16.78 9.80
N LEU A 393 -7.87 -16.74 9.55
CA LEU A 393 -8.45 -17.05 8.24
C LEU A 393 -9.36 -15.96 7.67
N THR A 394 -9.92 -15.11 8.52
CA THR A 394 -10.81 -14.02 8.10
C THR A 394 -10.02 -12.71 7.90
N TRP A 395 -10.68 -11.64 7.50
CA TRP A 395 -10.07 -10.32 7.41
C TRP A 395 -9.57 -9.78 8.76
N MET A 396 -10.06 -10.34 9.88
CA MET A 396 -9.60 -10.04 11.23
C MET A 396 -8.38 -10.92 11.56
N ASP A 397 -7.26 -10.64 10.93
CA ASP A 397 -6.10 -11.52 10.85
C ASP A 397 -4.89 -11.09 11.71
N ALA A 398 -5.08 -10.15 12.64
CA ALA A 398 -4.02 -9.70 13.55
C ALA A 398 -3.44 -10.85 14.38
N ARG A 399 -2.10 -10.88 14.45
CA ARG A 399 -1.33 -11.89 15.18
C ARG A 399 -0.20 -11.23 15.95
N VAL A 400 -0.12 -11.51 17.24
CA VAL A 400 0.91 -10.98 18.16
C VAL A 400 1.65 -12.12 18.84
N ASN A 401 2.97 -12.15 18.72
CA ASN A 401 3.82 -13.19 19.33
C ASN A 401 3.32 -14.62 19.08
N GLY A 402 2.83 -14.86 17.87
CA GLY A 402 2.28 -16.16 17.48
C GLY A 402 0.83 -16.43 17.91
N ARG A 403 0.21 -15.54 18.72
CA ARG A 403 -1.17 -15.64 19.13
C ARG A 403 -2.08 -14.88 18.17
N VAL A 404 -3.11 -15.54 17.65
CA VAL A 404 -4.20 -14.91 16.87
C VAL A 404 -5.10 -14.12 17.83
N ILE A 405 -5.38 -12.86 17.51
CA ILE A 405 -6.16 -11.95 18.38
C ILE A 405 -7.66 -12.24 18.25
N THR A 406 -8.13 -12.47 17.03
CA THR A 406 -9.54 -12.74 16.71
C THR A 406 -9.67 -14.04 15.91
N PRO A 407 -9.55 -15.23 16.54
CA PRO A 407 -9.50 -16.51 15.82
C PRO A 407 -10.78 -16.84 15.05
N ARG A 408 -11.96 -16.48 15.54
CA ARG A 408 -13.28 -16.63 14.90
C ARG A 408 -13.49 -18.02 14.27
N ILE A 409 -13.08 -19.08 15.02
CA ILE A 409 -13.24 -20.48 14.63
C ILE A 409 -14.73 -20.84 14.69
N GLY A 410 -15.25 -21.49 13.66
CA GLY A 410 -16.65 -21.87 13.54
C GLY A 410 -17.27 -21.37 12.24
N LYS A 411 -18.43 -20.72 12.31
CA LYS A 411 -19.18 -20.19 11.16
C LYS A 411 -19.25 -18.65 11.25
N PRO A 412 -18.24 -17.87 10.77
CA PRO A 412 -18.26 -16.40 10.82
C PRO A 412 -19.34 -15.80 9.91
N VAL A 413 -20.00 -14.74 10.36
CA VAL A 413 -21.20 -14.16 9.71
C VAL A 413 -20.97 -13.66 8.29
N GLU A 414 -19.89 -12.92 8.04
CA GLU A 414 -19.55 -12.40 6.71
C GLU A 414 -19.12 -13.52 5.75
N VAL A 415 -18.45 -14.54 6.28
CA VAL A 415 -18.04 -15.71 5.48
C VAL A 415 -19.29 -16.44 4.98
N GLN A 416 -20.35 -16.56 5.81
CA GLN A 416 -21.63 -17.12 5.34
C GLN A 416 -22.28 -16.26 4.27
N ALA A 417 -22.25 -14.94 4.43
CA ALA A 417 -22.81 -14.02 3.43
C ALA A 417 -22.10 -14.16 2.09
N LEU A 418 -20.78 -14.26 2.09
CA LEU A 418 -19.96 -14.50 0.90
C LEU A 418 -20.24 -15.87 0.29
N TRP A 419 -20.28 -16.93 1.11
CA TRP A 419 -20.52 -18.31 0.68
C TRP A 419 -21.87 -18.47 -0.01
N ILE A 420 -22.94 -17.97 0.61
CA ILE A 420 -24.30 -18.05 0.05
C ILE A 420 -24.40 -17.27 -1.26
N ASN A 421 -23.77 -16.09 -1.34
CA ASN A 421 -23.71 -15.33 -2.59
C ASN A 421 -22.92 -16.07 -3.68
N ALA A 422 -21.78 -16.67 -3.34
CA ALA A 422 -20.98 -17.46 -4.27
C ALA A 422 -21.76 -18.67 -4.81
N LEU A 423 -22.49 -19.39 -3.97
CA LEU A 423 -23.37 -20.50 -4.37
C LEU A 423 -24.47 -20.04 -5.33
N ARG A 424 -25.14 -18.92 -5.02
CA ARG A 424 -26.20 -18.34 -5.87
C ARG A 424 -25.68 -17.96 -7.25
N LEU A 425 -24.56 -17.26 -7.29
CA LEU A 425 -23.93 -16.84 -8.55
C LEU A 425 -23.53 -18.03 -9.43
N ALA A 426 -23.03 -19.09 -8.82
CA ALA A 426 -22.66 -20.33 -9.52
C ALA A 426 -23.85 -21.26 -9.86
N GLY A 427 -25.09 -20.86 -9.55
CA GLY A 427 -26.29 -21.66 -9.84
C GLY A 427 -26.48 -22.87 -8.93
N ARG A 428 -25.76 -22.95 -7.78
CA ARG A 428 -25.91 -24.03 -6.79
C ARG A 428 -27.11 -23.77 -5.85
N ALA A 429 -28.29 -23.64 -6.45
CA ALA A 429 -29.51 -23.16 -5.79
C ALA A 429 -29.90 -23.95 -4.54
N ALA A 430 -29.86 -25.29 -4.58
CA ALA A 430 -30.26 -26.12 -3.46
C ALA A 430 -29.41 -25.91 -2.21
N ASP A 431 -28.08 -25.78 -2.40
CA ASP A 431 -27.14 -25.50 -1.29
C ASP A 431 -27.31 -24.08 -0.77
N ALA A 432 -27.49 -23.12 -1.68
CA ALA A 432 -27.70 -21.70 -1.33
C ALA A 432 -29.02 -21.53 -0.51
N ASP A 433 -30.10 -22.20 -0.88
CA ASP A 433 -31.38 -22.13 -0.18
C ASP A 433 -31.30 -22.78 1.21
N ARG A 434 -30.64 -23.94 1.31
CA ARG A 434 -30.37 -24.62 2.58
C ARG A 434 -29.56 -23.73 3.53
N ALA A 435 -28.42 -23.19 3.04
CA ALA A 435 -27.58 -22.29 3.81
C ALA A 435 -28.31 -20.99 4.21
N THR A 436 -29.13 -20.41 3.32
CA THR A 436 -29.93 -19.21 3.62
C THR A 436 -30.94 -19.48 4.74
N SER A 437 -31.62 -20.61 4.68
CA SER A 437 -32.60 -21.00 5.71
C SER A 437 -31.90 -21.18 7.07
N ALA A 438 -30.78 -21.88 7.10
CA ALA A 438 -29.97 -22.07 8.31
C ALA A 438 -29.43 -20.74 8.84
N PHE A 439 -28.94 -19.86 7.96
CA PHE A 439 -28.46 -18.53 8.33
C PHE A 439 -29.53 -17.71 9.06
N ARG A 440 -30.72 -17.62 8.48
CA ARG A 440 -31.83 -16.87 9.07
C ARG A 440 -32.29 -17.44 10.42
N ALA A 441 -32.22 -18.75 10.58
CA ALA A 441 -32.62 -19.42 11.82
C ALA A 441 -31.59 -19.29 12.95
N ARG A 442 -30.29 -19.20 12.61
CA ARG A 442 -29.21 -19.36 13.61
C ARG A 442 -28.46 -18.09 13.92
N PHE A 443 -28.36 -17.12 12.98
CA PHE A 443 -27.56 -15.92 13.17
C PHE A 443 -28.29 -14.76 13.83
N VAL A 444 -29.64 -14.70 13.74
CA VAL A 444 -30.42 -13.59 14.29
C VAL A 444 -30.42 -13.64 15.82
N ASN A 445 -29.86 -12.65 16.47
CA ASN A 445 -29.95 -12.47 17.93
C ASN A 445 -31.22 -11.70 18.27
N GLY A 446 -32.24 -12.42 18.66
CA GLY A 446 -33.57 -11.85 18.99
C GLY A 446 -33.56 -10.88 20.18
N ALA A 447 -32.53 -10.89 21.03
CA ALA A 447 -32.46 -10.02 22.20
C ALA A 447 -31.91 -8.62 21.84
N SER A 448 -30.94 -8.53 20.91
CA SER A 448 -30.28 -7.28 20.53
C SER A 448 -30.73 -6.74 19.18
N GLY A 449 -31.30 -7.57 18.32
CA GLY A 449 -31.55 -7.23 16.91
C GLY A 449 -30.33 -7.27 16.02
N SER A 450 -29.14 -7.55 16.57
CA SER A 450 -27.89 -7.78 15.81
C SER A 450 -27.80 -9.23 15.32
N LEU A 451 -26.74 -9.56 14.59
CA LEU A 451 -26.37 -10.94 14.28
C LEU A 451 -25.24 -11.41 15.20
N TYR A 452 -25.21 -12.71 15.51
CA TYR A 452 -24.03 -13.33 16.09
C TYR A 452 -22.85 -13.23 15.15
N ASP A 453 -21.67 -12.87 15.65
CA ASP A 453 -20.44 -12.77 14.84
C ASP A 453 -19.95 -14.15 14.37
N VAL A 454 -20.08 -15.18 15.26
CA VAL A 454 -19.76 -16.57 14.94
C VAL A 454 -20.82 -17.49 15.50
N VAL A 455 -21.30 -18.42 14.69
CA VAL A 455 -22.16 -19.55 15.12
C VAL A 455 -21.30 -20.83 15.12
N ASP A 456 -21.62 -21.77 16.02
CA ASP A 456 -20.83 -22.96 16.32
C ASP A 456 -19.38 -22.62 16.67
N ALA A 457 -19.19 -21.59 17.50
CA ALA A 457 -17.90 -21.09 17.91
C ALA A 457 -17.03 -22.22 18.48
N ASP A 458 -15.75 -22.26 18.07
CA ASP A 458 -14.81 -23.34 18.35
C ASP A 458 -15.28 -24.73 17.88
N HIS A 459 -16.12 -24.78 16.84
CA HIS A 459 -16.79 -26.00 16.34
C HIS A 459 -17.64 -26.71 17.36
N VAL A 460 -18.15 -25.99 18.36
CA VAL A 460 -19.11 -26.52 19.35
C VAL A 460 -20.53 -26.17 18.92
N ASP A 461 -21.35 -27.18 18.66
CA ASP A 461 -22.73 -27.00 18.20
C ASP A 461 -23.52 -26.09 19.14
N GLY A 462 -24.20 -25.10 18.59
CA GLY A 462 -25.01 -24.13 19.30
C GLY A 462 -24.26 -23.09 20.12
N ARG A 463 -22.94 -23.16 20.23
CA ARG A 463 -22.12 -22.09 20.84
C ARG A 463 -22.06 -20.89 19.93
N VAL A 464 -22.30 -19.68 20.46
CA VAL A 464 -22.30 -18.46 19.67
C VAL A 464 -21.31 -17.41 20.23
N ASP A 465 -20.75 -16.61 19.35
CA ASP A 465 -20.09 -15.35 19.69
C ASP A 465 -21.07 -14.21 19.40
N ALA A 466 -21.49 -13.50 20.46
CA ALA A 466 -22.47 -12.43 20.38
C ALA A 466 -21.81 -11.03 20.26
N SER A 467 -20.51 -10.95 20.03
CA SER A 467 -19.79 -9.68 19.81
C SER A 467 -20.44 -8.88 18.68
N VAL A 468 -20.72 -7.61 18.93
CA VAL A 468 -21.27 -6.72 17.90
C VAL A 468 -20.11 -6.14 17.09
N ARG A 469 -20.05 -6.57 15.83
CA ARG A 469 -18.99 -6.20 14.86
C ARG A 469 -19.61 -5.74 13.54
N PRO A 470 -18.88 -5.00 12.69
CA PRO A 470 -19.40 -4.50 11.41
C PRO A 470 -19.65 -5.62 10.38
N ASN A 471 -19.07 -6.81 10.57
CA ASN A 471 -19.14 -7.97 9.69
C ASN A 471 -20.58 -8.34 9.29
N GLN A 472 -21.54 -8.17 10.19
CA GLN A 472 -22.94 -8.46 9.99
C GLN A 472 -23.60 -7.66 8.85
N LEU A 473 -23.02 -6.52 8.46
CA LEU A 473 -23.53 -5.71 7.35
C LEU A 473 -23.48 -6.43 6.00
N PHE A 474 -22.58 -7.40 5.82
CA PHE A 474 -22.56 -8.20 4.59
C PHE A 474 -23.79 -9.08 4.40
N ALA A 475 -24.53 -9.35 5.46
CA ALA A 475 -25.80 -10.07 5.34
C ALA A 475 -26.94 -9.22 4.74
N ILE A 476 -26.78 -7.88 4.71
CA ILE A 476 -27.83 -6.95 4.26
C ILE A 476 -27.41 -6.04 3.10
N GLY A 477 -26.11 -5.97 2.77
CA GLY A 477 -25.61 -5.12 1.68
C GLY A 477 -24.16 -5.38 1.31
N GLY A 478 -23.69 -4.69 0.26
CA GLY A 478 -22.31 -4.81 -0.25
C GLY A 478 -22.05 -6.04 -1.13
N LEU A 479 -22.94 -7.04 -1.12
CA LEU A 479 -22.88 -8.25 -1.92
C LEU A 479 -24.02 -8.27 -2.98
N PRO A 480 -23.92 -9.15 -4.00
CA PRO A 480 -24.93 -9.22 -5.07
C PRO A 480 -26.35 -9.47 -4.59
N SER A 481 -26.53 -10.18 -3.48
CA SER A 481 -27.85 -10.43 -2.88
C SER A 481 -27.82 -10.35 -1.36
N SER A 482 -28.84 -9.72 -0.78
CA SER A 482 -29.05 -9.68 0.67
C SER A 482 -29.57 -11.02 1.19
N LEU A 483 -29.21 -11.36 2.43
CA LEU A 483 -29.71 -12.54 3.13
C LEU A 483 -30.89 -12.20 4.04
N LEU A 484 -30.96 -10.97 4.52
CA LEU A 484 -32.01 -10.43 5.37
C LEU A 484 -32.66 -9.21 4.72
N GLU A 485 -33.93 -9.01 4.95
CA GLU A 485 -34.73 -7.92 4.41
C GLU A 485 -35.69 -7.37 5.48
N GLY A 486 -36.37 -6.26 5.19
CA GLY A 486 -37.40 -5.67 6.03
C GLY A 486 -36.92 -5.34 7.45
N ASP A 487 -37.72 -5.67 8.44
CA ASP A 487 -37.47 -5.31 9.84
C ASP A 487 -36.17 -5.91 10.41
N GLN A 488 -35.79 -7.11 9.97
CA GLN A 488 -34.56 -7.74 10.40
C GLN A 488 -33.33 -6.97 9.89
N ALA A 489 -33.31 -6.59 8.61
CA ALA A 489 -32.24 -5.78 8.04
C ALA A 489 -32.15 -4.40 8.74
N CYS A 490 -33.30 -3.77 8.98
CA CYS A 490 -33.36 -2.51 9.73
C CYS A 490 -32.85 -2.64 11.17
N ALA A 491 -33.11 -3.77 11.83
CA ALA A 491 -32.61 -4.02 13.20
C ALA A 491 -31.07 -4.12 13.22
N VAL A 492 -30.49 -4.83 12.26
CA VAL A 492 -29.02 -4.92 12.11
C VAL A 492 -28.39 -3.55 11.87
N VAL A 493 -28.98 -2.72 10.96
CA VAL A 493 -28.46 -1.36 10.73
C VAL A 493 -28.50 -0.52 12.00
N ARG A 494 -29.64 -0.54 12.73
CA ARG A 494 -29.76 0.22 14.00
C ARG A 494 -28.74 -0.22 15.04
N ALA A 495 -28.50 -1.52 15.19
CA ALA A 495 -27.50 -2.03 16.12
C ALA A 495 -26.08 -1.55 15.76
N VAL A 496 -25.72 -1.62 14.47
CA VAL A 496 -24.41 -1.13 13.99
C VAL A 496 -24.29 0.40 14.14
N GLU A 497 -25.33 1.16 13.83
CA GLU A 497 -25.35 2.61 13.99
C GLU A 497 -25.21 3.01 15.45
N SER A 498 -25.96 2.37 16.36
CA SER A 498 -25.89 2.67 17.80
C SER A 498 -24.54 2.36 18.41
N ASP A 499 -23.97 1.21 18.11
CA ASP A 499 -22.85 0.66 18.85
C ASP A 499 -21.48 0.90 18.19
N LEU A 500 -21.46 1.02 16.85
CA LEU A 500 -20.20 1.03 16.09
C LEU A 500 -19.92 2.33 15.34
N LEU A 501 -20.95 3.11 14.94
CA LEU A 501 -20.74 4.27 14.09
C LEU A 501 -19.98 5.38 14.80
N THR A 502 -18.98 5.92 14.10
CA THR A 502 -18.22 7.13 14.50
C THR A 502 -18.11 8.10 13.33
N PRO A 503 -17.71 9.36 13.54
CA PRO A 503 -17.49 10.29 12.43
C PRO A 503 -16.43 9.83 11.41
N ALA A 504 -15.52 8.91 11.81
CA ALA A 504 -14.41 8.42 10.97
C ALA A 504 -14.67 7.05 10.32
N GLY A 505 -15.71 6.33 10.73
CA GLY A 505 -16.02 4.98 10.24
C GLY A 505 -16.67 4.11 11.31
N LEU A 506 -16.60 2.80 11.14
CA LEU A 506 -17.18 1.84 12.11
C LEU A 506 -16.08 1.29 13.03
N ARG A 507 -16.39 1.19 14.33
CA ARG A 507 -15.59 0.42 15.27
C ARG A 507 -15.60 -1.06 14.88
N SER A 508 -14.49 -1.73 15.01
CA SER A 508 -14.37 -3.17 14.74
C SER A 508 -14.99 -4.05 15.85
N LEU A 509 -15.27 -3.45 17.02
CA LEU A 509 -15.94 -4.09 18.15
C LEU A 509 -16.72 -3.04 18.95
N ALA A 510 -17.89 -3.41 19.47
CA ALA A 510 -18.70 -2.52 20.28
C ALA A 510 -18.04 -2.18 21.63
N PRO A 511 -18.20 -0.93 22.14
CA PRO A 511 -17.63 -0.51 23.44
C PRO A 511 -18.14 -1.30 24.65
N SER A 512 -19.28 -1.99 24.54
CA SER A 512 -19.85 -2.84 25.58
C SER A 512 -19.17 -4.20 25.72
N ASP A 513 -18.35 -4.59 24.75
CA ASP A 513 -17.65 -5.88 24.77
C ASP A 513 -16.46 -5.83 25.76
N PRO A 514 -16.26 -6.87 26.59
CA PRO A 514 -15.14 -6.92 27.53
C PRO A 514 -13.75 -6.86 26.87
N ALA A 515 -13.61 -7.27 25.61
CA ALA A 515 -12.37 -7.22 24.85
C ALA A 515 -12.14 -5.87 24.14
N TYR A 516 -13.01 -4.87 24.35
CA TYR A 516 -12.93 -3.59 23.67
C TYR A 516 -11.64 -2.84 23.99
N CYS A 517 -10.86 -2.53 22.95
CA CYS A 517 -9.61 -1.78 23.00
C CYS A 517 -9.59 -0.74 21.86
N PRO A 518 -9.98 0.54 22.14
CA PRO A 518 -10.23 1.53 21.08
C PRO A 518 -8.99 2.20 20.51
N ARG A 519 -7.81 2.02 21.14
CA ARG A 519 -6.59 2.75 20.78
C ARG A 519 -5.57 1.83 20.13
N TYR A 520 -5.11 2.22 18.95
CA TYR A 520 -4.03 1.58 18.22
C TYR A 520 -2.72 2.34 18.49
N ASP A 521 -2.24 2.29 19.73
CA ASP A 521 -1.07 3.01 20.21
C ASP A 521 -0.19 2.13 21.13
N GLY A 522 0.94 2.69 21.57
CA GLY A 522 1.90 1.99 22.42
C GLY A 522 2.87 1.10 21.65
N GLY A 523 3.50 0.16 22.36
CA GLY A 523 4.43 -0.81 21.77
C GLY A 523 3.73 -1.80 20.84
N LEU A 524 4.52 -2.51 20.00
CA LEU A 524 4.02 -3.43 18.97
C LEU A 524 2.93 -4.39 19.48
N ALA A 525 3.17 -5.04 20.61
CA ALA A 525 2.23 -6.02 21.18
C ALA A 525 0.92 -5.40 21.67
N GLN A 526 0.96 -4.17 22.21
CA GLN A 526 -0.24 -3.44 22.65
C GLN A 526 -1.07 -3.00 21.46
N ARG A 527 -0.42 -2.39 20.48
CA ARG A 527 -1.04 -1.86 19.28
C ARG A 527 -1.70 -2.97 18.45
N ASP A 528 -0.93 -4.01 18.11
CA ASP A 528 -1.45 -5.11 17.29
C ASP A 528 -2.45 -5.97 18.08
N GLY A 529 -2.37 -5.97 19.42
CA GLY A 529 -3.39 -6.57 20.31
C GLY A 529 -4.71 -5.81 20.32
N ALA A 530 -4.72 -4.52 19.99
CA ALA A 530 -5.92 -3.69 19.84
C ALA A 530 -6.53 -3.78 18.44
N ASP A 531 -5.78 -4.32 17.48
CA ASP A 531 -6.25 -4.46 16.11
C ASP A 531 -7.52 -5.34 16.07
N HIS A 532 -8.55 -4.90 15.35
CA HIS A 532 -9.88 -5.52 15.30
C HIS A 532 -10.64 -5.60 16.65
N GLN A 533 -10.18 -4.95 17.72
CA GLN A 533 -10.82 -4.95 19.04
C GLN A 533 -11.46 -3.62 19.44
N GLY A 534 -11.86 -2.82 18.46
CA GLY A 534 -12.55 -1.54 18.70
C GLY A 534 -11.95 -0.36 17.93
N THR A 535 -10.81 -0.54 17.30
CA THR A 535 -10.25 0.43 16.35
C THR A 535 -11.23 0.70 15.19
N VAL A 536 -11.21 1.92 14.67
CA VAL A 536 -12.13 2.35 13.59
C VAL A 536 -11.54 2.00 12.23
N TRP A 537 -12.37 1.41 11.43
CA TRP A 537 -12.04 0.99 10.06
C TRP A 537 -12.98 1.61 9.03
#